data_5a223d2a319706c07992196a3d4febb9
#
_entry.id   5a223d2a319706c07992196a3d4febb9
#
_cell.length_a   1.000
_cell.length_b   1.000
_cell.length_c   1.000
_cell.angle_alpha   90.00
_cell.angle_beta   90.00
_cell.angle_gamma   90.00
#
_symmetry.space_group_name_H-M   'P 1'
#
loop_
_entity.id
_entity.type
_entity.pdbx_description
1 polymer ?
#
loop_
_entity_poly.entity_id
_entity_poly.type
_entity_poly.pdbx_seq_one_letter_code
_entity_poly.pdbx_strand_id
1 'polypeptide(L)'
;MSLLKLENLSYVYDSAKVKVLDQISYEFDEGKIYAVVGKSGAGKTTLLSLLSGLASPSEGKILFREKDISSLDKYKYRSQYVGVVFQSFNLLQNLTAVENVVLSMDIAGIKQKNKKEFATELLSKVGLSADEAKRRVLKLSGGQQQRVAIARALSYNPEVILADEPTGNLDGETQEEIMAIFHELANEGKCIILVTHSPIVAKSADVVYELIDLSKNKEKKKVVQNKVQAVV
;
A
#
# COMPACT_ATOMS: atom_id res chain seq x y z
N MET A 1 -4.00 18.27 -8.83
CA MET A 1 -2.55 18.13 -8.54
C MET A 1 -2.35 16.74 -7.98
N SER A 2 -1.39 15.99 -8.51
CA SER A 2 -1.13 14.64 -8.02
C SER A 2 -0.58 14.68 -6.60
N LEU A 3 -1.09 13.79 -5.72
CA LEU A 3 -0.60 13.65 -4.34
C LEU A 3 0.79 13.05 -4.32
N LEU A 4 1.02 12.03 -5.15
CA LEU A 4 2.29 11.31 -5.27
C LEU A 4 2.65 11.17 -6.75
N LYS A 5 3.91 11.46 -7.11
CA LYS A 5 4.38 11.43 -8.49
C LYS A 5 5.76 10.78 -8.57
N LEU A 6 5.93 9.91 -9.55
CA LEU A 6 7.22 9.32 -9.92
C LEU A 6 7.74 10.01 -11.18
N GLU A 7 8.98 10.45 -11.17
CA GLU A 7 9.64 11.07 -12.32
C GLU A 7 10.90 10.28 -12.71
N ASN A 8 10.82 9.56 -13.83
CA ASN A 8 11.91 8.77 -14.42
C ASN A 8 12.58 7.83 -13.41
N LEU A 9 11.77 7.18 -12.57
CA LEU A 9 12.23 6.37 -11.46
C LEU A 9 12.90 5.09 -11.95
N SER A 10 14.14 4.87 -11.53
CA SER A 10 14.88 3.63 -11.77
C SER A 10 15.40 3.06 -10.46
N TYR A 11 15.50 1.73 -10.40
CA TYR A 11 16.06 1.05 -9.24
C TYR A 11 16.90 -0.16 -9.63
N VAL A 12 18.08 -0.25 -9.03
CA VAL A 12 19.06 -1.33 -9.20
C VAL A 12 19.38 -1.91 -7.83
N TYR A 13 19.34 -3.23 -7.68
CA TYR A 13 19.87 -3.88 -6.49
C TYR A 13 21.40 -3.95 -6.57
N ASP A 14 22.11 -3.38 -5.60
CA ASP A 14 23.58 -3.29 -5.57
C ASP A 14 24.25 -4.67 -5.65
N SER A 15 23.68 -5.68 -5.00
CA SER A 15 24.21 -7.04 -4.94
C SER A 15 24.23 -7.77 -6.29
N ALA A 16 23.32 -7.43 -7.20
CA ALA A 16 23.11 -8.17 -8.43
C ALA A 16 23.36 -7.34 -9.70
N LYS A 17 23.59 -6.02 -9.59
CA LYS A 17 23.61 -5.06 -10.72
C LYS A 17 22.43 -5.24 -11.68
N VAL A 18 21.31 -5.73 -11.16
CA VAL A 18 20.08 -5.98 -11.94
C VAL A 18 19.17 -4.78 -11.79
N LYS A 19 18.87 -4.12 -12.91
CA LYS A 19 17.87 -3.05 -12.98
C LYS A 19 16.48 -3.68 -12.90
N VAL A 20 15.73 -3.33 -11.86
CA VAL A 20 14.38 -3.87 -11.59
C VAL A 20 13.29 -2.91 -12.05
N LEU A 21 13.52 -1.61 -11.91
CA LEU A 21 12.66 -0.55 -12.44
C LEU A 21 13.51 0.33 -13.36
N ASP A 22 12.94 0.75 -14.50
CA ASP A 22 13.65 1.55 -15.49
C ASP A 22 12.78 2.70 -16.01
N GLN A 23 13.13 3.93 -15.59
CA GLN A 23 12.56 5.20 -16.05
C GLN A 23 11.01 5.23 -16.00
N ILE A 24 10.40 4.64 -14.95
CA ILE A 24 8.94 4.69 -14.80
C ILE A 24 8.50 6.07 -14.30
N SER A 25 7.38 6.55 -14.84
CA SER A 25 6.76 7.80 -14.44
C SER A 25 5.25 7.57 -14.27
N TYR A 26 4.76 7.72 -13.04
CA TYR A 26 3.37 7.53 -12.66
C TYR A 26 2.89 8.69 -11.82
N GLU A 27 1.59 8.97 -11.87
CA GLU A 27 0.95 9.98 -11.05
C GLU A 27 -0.22 9.36 -10.29
N PHE A 28 -0.35 9.73 -9.01
CA PHE A 28 -1.38 9.22 -8.11
C PHE A 28 -2.09 10.40 -7.45
N ASP A 29 -3.41 10.48 -7.67
CA ASP A 29 -4.27 11.52 -7.12
C ASP A 29 -4.94 11.06 -5.83
N GLU A 30 -5.43 11.99 -5.05
CA GLU A 30 -6.34 11.73 -3.94
C GLU A 30 -7.68 11.18 -4.45
N GLY A 31 -8.35 10.37 -3.62
CA GLY A 31 -9.69 9.87 -3.91
C GLY A 31 -9.75 8.80 -5.00
N LYS A 32 -8.62 8.16 -5.35
CA LYS A 32 -8.57 7.14 -6.39
C LYS A 32 -7.88 5.86 -5.93
N ILE A 33 -8.28 4.76 -6.55
CA ILE A 33 -7.64 3.46 -6.43
C ILE A 33 -6.79 3.18 -7.68
N TYR A 34 -5.52 2.92 -7.47
CA TYR A 34 -4.57 2.53 -8.50
C TYR A 34 -4.18 1.08 -8.32
N ALA A 35 -4.24 0.28 -9.38
CA ALA A 35 -3.70 -1.07 -9.39
C ALA A 35 -2.38 -1.08 -10.17
N VAL A 36 -1.32 -1.55 -9.52
CA VAL A 36 -0.04 -1.83 -10.18
C VAL A 36 0.05 -3.33 -10.42
N VAL A 37 -0.05 -3.71 -11.68
CA VAL A 37 -0.03 -5.12 -12.11
C VAL A 37 1.31 -5.46 -12.76
N GLY A 38 1.63 -6.75 -12.83
CA GLY A 38 2.83 -7.24 -13.48
C GLY A 38 3.15 -8.66 -13.06
N LYS A 39 3.98 -9.34 -13.86
CA LYS A 39 4.43 -10.71 -13.56
C LYS A 39 5.20 -10.77 -12.24
N SER A 40 5.31 -11.98 -11.66
CA SER A 40 6.23 -12.19 -10.53
C SER A 40 7.65 -11.77 -10.94
N GLY A 41 8.33 -11.01 -10.07
CA GLY A 41 9.65 -10.46 -10.36
C GLY A 41 9.69 -9.13 -11.13
N ALA A 42 8.54 -8.58 -11.56
CA ALA A 42 8.49 -7.30 -12.27
C ALA A 42 8.84 -6.06 -11.42
N GLY A 43 9.12 -6.22 -10.13
CA GLY A 43 9.51 -5.10 -9.26
C GLY A 43 8.36 -4.46 -8.47
N LYS A 44 7.19 -5.10 -8.39
CA LYS A 44 6.01 -4.55 -7.69
C LYS A 44 6.29 -4.23 -6.21
N THR A 45 6.79 -5.19 -5.45
CA THR A 45 7.15 -4.99 -4.03
C THR A 45 8.31 -3.99 -3.88
N THR A 46 9.23 -3.95 -4.85
CA THR A 46 10.30 -2.93 -4.90
C THR A 46 9.69 -1.53 -5.06
N LEU A 47 8.71 -1.38 -5.95
CA LEU A 47 8.01 -0.11 -6.12
C LEU A 47 7.33 0.32 -4.82
N LEU A 48 6.61 -0.58 -4.12
CA LEU A 48 6.01 -0.26 -2.82
C LEU A 48 7.07 0.15 -1.78
N SER A 49 8.22 -0.51 -1.76
CA SER A 49 9.34 -0.14 -0.85
C SER A 49 9.86 1.27 -1.14
N LEU A 50 9.91 1.68 -2.39
CA LEU A 50 10.29 3.02 -2.80
C LEU A 50 9.21 4.05 -2.43
N LEU A 51 7.94 3.78 -2.76
CA LEU A 51 6.81 4.65 -2.44
C LEU A 51 6.62 4.84 -0.93
N SER A 52 6.91 3.81 -0.13
CA SER A 52 6.87 3.91 1.34
C SER A 52 8.09 4.60 1.96
N GLY A 53 9.11 4.95 1.16
CA GLY A 53 10.35 5.53 1.66
C GLY A 53 11.23 4.56 2.46
N LEU A 54 11.01 3.24 2.36
CA LEU A 54 11.88 2.20 2.92
C LEU A 54 13.16 2.03 2.09
N ALA A 55 13.06 2.22 0.78
CA ALA A 55 14.20 2.26 -0.14
C ALA A 55 14.29 3.64 -0.80
N SER A 56 15.45 3.95 -1.37
CA SER A 56 15.67 5.16 -2.17
C SER A 56 15.92 4.77 -3.63
N PRO A 57 15.39 5.52 -4.61
CA PRO A 57 15.62 5.23 -6.01
C PRO A 57 17.10 5.36 -6.36
N SER A 58 17.57 4.60 -7.38
CA SER A 58 18.92 4.74 -7.93
C SER A 58 19.03 5.94 -8.87
N GLU A 59 17.93 6.25 -9.59
CA GLU A 59 17.79 7.41 -10.48
C GLU A 59 16.34 7.90 -10.43
N GLY A 60 16.13 9.16 -10.81
CA GLY A 60 14.82 9.81 -10.76
C GLY A 60 14.44 10.21 -9.35
N LYS A 61 13.17 10.53 -9.12
CA LYS A 61 12.67 11.00 -7.83
C LYS A 61 11.21 10.63 -7.61
N ILE A 62 10.82 10.68 -6.35
CA ILE A 62 9.43 10.51 -5.89
C ILE A 62 9.02 11.82 -5.23
N LEU A 63 7.97 12.43 -5.72
CA LEU A 63 7.41 13.66 -5.18
C LEU A 63 6.15 13.34 -4.38
N PHE A 64 6.07 13.81 -3.15
CA PHE A 64 4.87 13.85 -2.34
C PHE A 64 4.46 15.31 -2.14
N ARG A 65 3.29 15.70 -2.64
CA ARG A 65 2.84 17.10 -2.65
C ARG A 65 3.91 18.04 -3.22
N GLU A 66 4.41 17.70 -4.40
CA GLU A 66 5.47 18.44 -5.14
C GLU A 66 6.85 18.49 -4.42
N LYS A 67 7.00 17.86 -3.26
CA LYS A 67 8.28 17.80 -2.53
C LYS A 67 8.92 16.44 -2.69
N ASP A 68 10.21 16.42 -3.03
CA ASP A 68 10.98 15.17 -3.10
C ASP A 68 11.02 14.51 -1.72
N ILE A 69 10.58 13.23 -1.64
CA ILE A 69 10.57 12.47 -0.39
C ILE A 69 11.98 12.25 0.18
N SER A 70 13.03 12.33 -0.66
CA SER A 70 14.43 12.26 -0.20
C SER A 70 14.83 13.42 0.70
N SER A 71 14.16 14.57 0.54
CA SER A 71 14.37 15.78 1.36
C SER A 71 13.53 15.81 2.64
N LEU A 72 12.59 14.87 2.78
CA LEU A 72 11.71 14.78 3.94
C LEU A 72 12.35 13.94 5.05
N ASP A 73 11.91 14.17 6.29
CA ASP A 73 12.16 13.23 7.38
C ASP A 73 11.47 11.90 7.06
N LYS A 74 12.28 10.88 6.74
CA LYS A 74 11.78 9.55 6.33
C LYS A 74 10.95 8.86 7.40
N TYR A 75 11.26 9.09 8.69
CA TYR A 75 10.46 8.56 9.78
C TYR A 75 9.08 9.20 9.80
N LYS A 76 9.04 10.53 9.73
CA LYS A 76 7.79 11.29 9.69
C LYS A 76 6.96 10.95 8.45
N TYR A 77 7.60 10.81 7.29
CA TYR A 77 6.92 10.41 6.06
C TYR A 77 6.18 9.08 6.24
N ARG A 78 6.87 8.05 6.73
CA ARG A 78 6.28 6.72 6.96
C ARG A 78 5.27 6.66 8.09
N SER A 79 5.45 7.42 9.15
CA SER A 79 4.59 7.34 10.34
C SER A 79 3.39 8.27 10.32
N GLN A 80 3.28 9.17 9.33
CA GLN A 80 2.21 10.15 9.28
C GLN A 80 1.47 10.19 7.93
N TYR A 81 2.16 9.92 6.81
CA TYR A 81 1.57 10.13 5.49
C TYR A 81 1.30 8.84 4.71
N VAL A 82 1.97 7.75 5.03
CA VAL A 82 1.88 6.50 4.27
C VAL A 82 1.51 5.32 5.16
N GLY A 83 0.34 4.74 4.94
CA GLY A 83 -0.07 3.47 5.53
C GLY A 83 0.32 2.30 4.64
N VAL A 84 0.85 1.20 5.23
CA VAL A 84 1.24 0.01 4.46
C VAL A 84 0.49 -1.22 4.97
N VAL A 85 -0.14 -1.92 4.03
CA VAL A 85 -0.84 -3.20 4.23
C VAL A 85 -0.07 -4.28 3.47
N PHE A 86 0.42 -5.30 4.18
CA PHE A 86 1.23 -6.37 3.61
C PHE A 86 0.41 -7.63 3.35
N GLN A 87 0.80 -8.43 2.38
CA GLN A 87 0.20 -9.72 2.05
C GLN A 87 0.20 -10.69 3.26
N SER A 88 1.26 -10.71 4.05
CA SER A 88 1.41 -11.55 5.24
C SER A 88 0.88 -10.90 6.52
N PHE A 89 0.05 -9.85 6.41
CA PHE A 89 -0.53 -9.05 7.47
C PHE A 89 0.51 -8.35 8.37
N ASN A 90 1.62 -8.98 8.69
CA ASN A 90 2.71 -8.51 9.56
C ASN A 90 2.20 -8.00 10.93
N LEU A 91 1.24 -8.73 11.51
CA LEU A 91 0.69 -8.44 12.83
C LEU A 91 1.55 -9.06 13.92
N LEU A 92 1.59 -8.41 15.09
CA LEU A 92 2.23 -8.95 16.27
C LEU A 92 1.33 -10.01 16.90
N GLN A 93 1.70 -11.27 16.72
CA GLN A 93 0.89 -12.44 17.01
C GLN A 93 0.47 -12.59 18.48
N ASN A 94 1.29 -12.10 19.41
CA ASN A 94 1.03 -12.15 20.84
C ASN A 94 0.06 -11.05 21.32
N LEU A 95 -0.22 -10.06 20.49
CA LEU A 95 -1.11 -8.94 20.77
C LEU A 95 -2.53 -9.21 20.27
N THR A 96 -3.50 -8.54 20.88
CA THR A 96 -4.88 -8.48 20.39
C THR A 96 -4.97 -7.56 19.16
N ALA A 97 -6.11 -7.58 18.46
CA ALA A 97 -6.36 -6.67 17.35
C ALA A 97 -6.24 -5.20 17.79
N VAL A 98 -6.88 -4.81 18.89
CA VAL A 98 -6.80 -3.45 19.47
C VAL A 98 -5.34 -3.08 19.78
N GLU A 99 -4.57 -3.96 20.42
CA GLU A 99 -3.19 -3.68 20.79
C GLU A 99 -2.27 -3.48 19.58
N ASN A 100 -2.50 -4.22 18.47
CA ASN A 100 -1.77 -3.99 17.22
C ASN A 100 -2.02 -2.59 16.65
N VAL A 101 -3.26 -2.09 16.73
CA VAL A 101 -3.61 -0.75 16.26
C VAL A 101 -3.05 0.32 17.20
N VAL A 102 -3.22 0.15 18.53
CA VAL A 102 -2.70 1.08 19.54
C VAL A 102 -1.18 1.25 19.44
N LEU A 103 -0.44 0.15 19.25
CA LEU A 103 1.02 0.20 19.10
C LEU A 103 1.43 1.05 17.89
N SER A 104 0.71 0.95 16.77
CA SER A 104 0.97 1.78 15.59
C SER A 104 0.73 3.27 15.89
N MET A 105 -0.31 3.59 16.66
CA MET A 105 -0.57 4.96 17.12
C MET A 105 0.56 5.47 18.04
N ASP A 106 1.08 4.61 18.90
CA ASP A 106 2.19 4.96 19.81
C ASP A 106 3.47 5.27 19.02
N ILE A 107 3.82 4.42 18.06
CA ILE A 107 4.96 4.61 17.16
C ILE A 107 4.81 5.91 16.35
N ALA A 108 3.61 6.20 15.85
CA ALA A 108 3.34 7.43 15.10
C ALA A 108 3.27 8.69 15.98
N GLY A 109 3.36 8.55 17.30
CA GLY A 109 3.29 9.66 18.25
C GLY A 109 1.91 10.31 18.36
N ILE A 110 0.84 9.56 18.03
CA ILE A 110 -0.54 10.08 18.08
C ILE A 110 -0.95 10.40 19.51
N LYS A 111 -1.33 11.65 19.74
CA LYS A 111 -1.79 12.15 21.02
C LYS A 111 -3.31 12.02 21.13
N GLN A 112 -3.79 10.80 21.37
CA GLN A 112 -5.20 10.50 21.58
C GLN A 112 -5.44 10.13 23.06
N LYS A 113 -6.46 10.73 23.69
CA LYS A 113 -6.77 10.53 25.13
C LYS A 113 -7.11 9.07 25.43
N ASN A 114 -7.94 8.45 24.59
CA ASN A 114 -8.36 7.06 24.72
C ASN A 114 -8.01 6.27 23.46
N LYS A 115 -6.74 5.86 23.33
CA LYS A 115 -6.25 5.12 22.15
C LYS A 115 -6.96 3.79 21.93
N LYS A 116 -7.37 3.10 23.02
CA LYS A 116 -8.06 1.80 22.90
C LYS A 116 -9.46 1.96 22.31
N GLU A 117 -10.20 2.99 22.72
CA GLU A 117 -11.51 3.29 22.17
C GLU A 117 -11.41 3.66 20.70
N PHE A 118 -10.54 4.59 20.36
CA PHE A 118 -10.28 4.99 18.97
C PHE A 118 -9.84 3.79 18.10
N ALA A 119 -8.97 2.92 18.60
CA ALA A 119 -8.56 1.71 17.90
C ALA A 119 -9.74 0.74 17.70
N THR A 120 -10.65 0.64 18.68
CA THR A 120 -11.86 -0.19 18.57
C THR A 120 -12.82 0.39 17.53
N GLU A 121 -12.97 1.71 17.46
CA GLU A 121 -13.76 2.38 16.42
C GLU A 121 -13.20 2.13 15.02
N LEU A 122 -11.86 2.25 14.85
CA LEU A 122 -11.21 1.93 13.58
C LEU A 122 -11.41 0.47 13.17
N LEU A 123 -11.31 -0.47 14.11
CA LEU A 123 -11.58 -1.90 13.86
C LEU A 123 -13.03 -2.13 13.47
N SER A 124 -13.98 -1.46 14.12
CA SER A 124 -15.40 -1.51 13.76
C SER A 124 -15.64 -0.95 12.35
N LYS A 125 -14.97 0.15 11.99
CA LYS A 125 -15.05 0.76 10.64
C LYS A 125 -14.64 -0.22 9.53
N VAL A 126 -13.67 -1.08 9.80
CA VAL A 126 -13.25 -2.11 8.84
C VAL A 126 -14.00 -3.45 9.03
N GLY A 127 -15.10 -3.47 9.80
CA GLY A 127 -16.00 -4.60 9.92
C GLY A 127 -15.58 -5.67 10.94
N LEU A 128 -14.79 -5.34 11.98
CA LEU A 128 -14.58 -6.22 13.13
C LEU A 128 -15.51 -5.86 14.28
N SER A 129 -16.12 -6.85 14.87
CA SER A 129 -16.93 -6.69 16.10
C SER A 129 -16.03 -6.34 17.31
N ALA A 130 -16.66 -5.76 18.36
CA ALA A 130 -15.96 -5.42 19.60
C ALA A 130 -15.35 -6.65 20.31
N ASP A 131 -15.93 -7.84 20.14
CA ASP A 131 -15.41 -9.08 20.71
C ASP A 131 -14.20 -9.60 19.92
N GLU A 132 -14.21 -9.50 18.59
CA GLU A 132 -13.08 -9.84 17.73
C GLU A 132 -11.90 -8.89 17.96
N ALA A 133 -12.18 -7.61 18.16
CA ALA A 133 -11.18 -6.59 18.47
C ALA A 133 -10.33 -6.93 19.71
N LYS A 134 -10.92 -7.63 20.70
CA LYS A 134 -10.24 -8.06 21.94
C LYS A 134 -9.48 -9.39 21.80
N ARG A 135 -9.67 -10.13 20.70
CA ARG A 135 -8.98 -11.41 20.48
C ARG A 135 -7.54 -11.19 20.06
N ARG A 136 -6.65 -12.12 20.45
CA ARG A 136 -5.32 -12.21 19.87
C ARG A 136 -5.43 -12.52 18.38
N VAL A 137 -4.58 -11.90 17.57
CA VAL A 137 -4.66 -12.01 16.09
C VAL A 137 -4.54 -13.45 15.59
N LEU A 138 -3.84 -14.33 16.30
CA LEU A 138 -3.79 -15.77 16.00
C LEU A 138 -5.14 -16.50 16.09
N LYS A 139 -6.12 -15.92 16.79
CA LYS A 139 -7.48 -16.48 16.93
C LYS A 139 -8.47 -15.87 15.92
N LEU A 140 -7.99 -15.07 14.99
CA LEU A 140 -8.76 -14.44 13.95
C LEU A 140 -8.57 -15.17 12.62
N SER A 141 -9.61 -15.19 11.78
CA SER A 141 -9.52 -15.69 10.40
C SER A 141 -8.57 -14.83 9.55
N GLY A 142 -8.15 -15.31 8.37
CA GLY A 142 -7.30 -14.54 7.46
C GLY A 142 -7.92 -13.19 7.07
N GLY A 143 -9.21 -13.16 6.72
CA GLY A 143 -9.93 -11.93 6.42
C GLY A 143 -10.01 -10.96 7.61
N GLN A 144 -10.25 -11.49 8.82
CA GLN A 144 -10.21 -10.68 10.04
C GLN A 144 -8.82 -10.10 10.32
N GLN A 145 -7.76 -10.89 10.14
CA GLN A 145 -6.38 -10.41 10.26
C GLN A 145 -6.07 -9.32 9.24
N GLN A 146 -6.55 -9.45 8.00
CA GLN A 146 -6.41 -8.42 6.98
C GLN A 146 -7.09 -7.11 7.38
N ARG A 147 -8.31 -7.19 7.93
CA ARG A 147 -9.02 -6.02 8.47
C ARG A 147 -8.25 -5.35 9.62
N VAL A 148 -7.61 -6.12 10.50
CA VAL A 148 -6.71 -5.58 11.53
C VAL A 148 -5.51 -4.88 10.91
N ALA A 149 -4.90 -5.44 9.86
CA ALA A 149 -3.76 -4.83 9.17
C ALA A 149 -4.17 -3.50 8.49
N ILE A 150 -5.37 -3.42 7.92
CA ILE A 150 -5.92 -2.17 7.36
C ILE A 150 -6.17 -1.15 8.47
N ALA A 151 -6.86 -1.52 9.56
CA ALA A 151 -7.12 -0.62 10.68
C ALA A 151 -5.80 -0.09 11.30
N ARG A 152 -4.78 -0.95 11.43
CA ARG A 152 -3.44 -0.55 11.86
C ARG A 152 -2.83 0.50 10.93
N ALA A 153 -2.92 0.31 9.61
CA ALA A 153 -2.42 1.27 8.64
C ALA A 153 -3.17 2.60 8.71
N LEU A 154 -4.46 2.60 9.07
CA LEU A 154 -5.29 3.79 9.23
C LEU A 154 -5.10 4.53 10.56
N SER A 155 -4.41 3.94 11.53
CA SER A 155 -4.36 4.39 12.92
C SER A 155 -3.82 5.82 13.14
N TYR A 156 -3.07 6.34 12.18
CA TYR A 156 -2.52 7.70 12.16
C TYR A 156 -3.06 8.55 11.00
N ASN A 157 -4.18 8.11 10.40
CA ASN A 157 -4.89 8.80 9.33
C ASN A 157 -3.99 9.20 8.13
N PRO A 158 -3.24 8.27 7.53
CA PRO A 158 -2.37 8.56 6.39
C PRO A 158 -3.18 9.02 5.17
N GLU A 159 -2.51 9.73 4.26
CA GLU A 159 -3.11 10.19 3.00
C GLU A 159 -2.95 9.13 1.89
N VAL A 160 -1.87 8.35 1.94
CA VAL A 160 -1.57 7.29 0.99
C VAL A 160 -1.66 5.92 1.68
N ILE A 161 -2.38 4.99 1.09
CA ILE A 161 -2.41 3.59 1.50
C ILE A 161 -1.74 2.75 0.40
N LEU A 162 -0.67 2.08 0.76
CA LEU A 162 0.03 1.11 -0.09
C LEU A 162 -0.36 -0.30 0.34
N ALA A 163 -0.82 -1.15 -0.57
CA ALA A 163 -1.18 -2.51 -0.24
C ALA A 163 -0.51 -3.52 -1.20
N ASP A 164 0.23 -4.46 -0.62
CA ASP A 164 0.89 -5.55 -1.36
C ASP A 164 0.01 -6.79 -1.31
N GLU A 165 -0.59 -7.16 -2.45
CA GLU A 165 -1.49 -8.33 -2.63
C GLU A 165 -2.55 -8.45 -1.51
N PRO A 166 -3.35 -7.39 -1.25
CA PRO A 166 -4.17 -7.32 -0.03
C PRO A 166 -5.29 -8.36 0.03
N THR A 167 -5.56 -9.06 -1.05
CA THR A 167 -6.61 -10.09 -1.16
C THR A 167 -6.06 -11.46 -1.58
N GLY A 168 -4.75 -11.60 -1.78
CA GLY A 168 -4.13 -12.77 -2.40
C GLY A 168 -4.33 -14.09 -1.65
N ASN A 169 -4.62 -14.07 -0.35
CA ASN A 169 -4.81 -15.25 0.50
C ASN A 169 -6.27 -15.41 1.00
N LEU A 170 -7.23 -14.72 0.35
CA LEU A 170 -8.62 -14.66 0.80
C LEU A 170 -9.54 -15.33 -0.23
N ASP A 171 -10.67 -15.87 0.23
CA ASP A 171 -11.76 -16.35 -0.64
C ASP A 171 -12.46 -15.18 -1.35
N GLY A 172 -13.28 -15.50 -2.36
CA GLY A 172 -13.88 -14.49 -3.24
C GLY A 172 -14.79 -13.49 -2.49
N GLU A 173 -15.60 -13.95 -1.56
CA GLU A 173 -16.50 -13.09 -0.77
C GLU A 173 -15.70 -12.12 0.12
N THR A 174 -14.72 -12.64 0.84
CA THR A 174 -13.82 -11.83 1.67
C THR A 174 -13.01 -10.83 0.82
N GLN A 175 -12.61 -11.21 -0.42
CA GLN A 175 -11.94 -10.28 -1.34
C GLN A 175 -12.81 -9.07 -1.67
N GLU A 176 -14.10 -9.29 -1.99
CA GLU A 176 -15.04 -8.21 -2.31
C GLU A 176 -15.23 -7.28 -1.10
N GLU A 177 -15.36 -7.84 0.11
CA GLU A 177 -15.47 -7.06 1.33
C GLU A 177 -14.23 -6.19 1.61
N ILE A 178 -13.03 -6.74 1.39
CA ILE A 178 -11.79 -5.97 1.55
C ILE A 178 -11.69 -4.86 0.49
N MET A 179 -12.09 -5.14 -0.75
CA MET A 179 -12.10 -4.12 -1.81
C MET A 179 -13.13 -3.02 -1.52
N ALA A 180 -14.29 -3.36 -0.94
CA ALA A 180 -15.28 -2.36 -0.51
C ALA A 180 -14.67 -1.38 0.52
N ILE A 181 -13.87 -1.87 1.48
CA ILE A 181 -13.14 -0.99 2.43
C ILE A 181 -12.21 -0.01 1.68
N PHE A 182 -11.45 -0.49 0.68
CA PHE A 182 -10.57 0.40 -0.09
C PHE A 182 -11.35 1.43 -0.90
N HIS A 183 -12.52 1.07 -1.46
CA HIS A 183 -13.40 2.02 -2.14
C HIS A 183 -13.94 3.09 -1.19
N GLU A 184 -14.38 2.72 0.02
CA GLU A 184 -14.79 3.69 1.03
C GLU A 184 -13.66 4.65 1.39
N LEU A 185 -12.46 4.14 1.59
CA LEU A 185 -11.28 4.96 1.91
C LEU A 185 -10.92 5.92 0.76
N ALA A 186 -11.04 5.48 -0.50
CA ALA A 186 -10.84 6.36 -1.65
C ALA A 186 -11.91 7.44 -1.69
N ASN A 187 -13.19 7.10 -1.47
CA ASN A 187 -14.28 8.08 -1.40
C ASN A 187 -14.08 9.10 -0.26
N GLU A 188 -13.36 8.74 0.82
CA GLU A 188 -12.94 9.65 1.88
C GLU A 188 -11.73 10.53 1.49
N GLY A 189 -11.24 10.43 0.25
CA GLY A 189 -10.15 11.24 -0.28
C GLY A 189 -8.76 10.61 -0.16
N LYS A 190 -8.62 9.36 0.31
CA LYS A 190 -7.30 8.71 0.36
C LYS A 190 -6.84 8.24 -1.00
N CYS A 191 -5.54 8.33 -1.25
CA CYS A 191 -4.90 7.73 -2.42
C CYS A 191 -4.58 6.26 -2.10
N ILE A 192 -5.15 5.33 -2.84
CA ILE A 192 -4.97 3.88 -2.64
C ILE A 192 -4.13 3.32 -3.78
N ILE A 193 -3.01 2.67 -3.45
CA ILE A 193 -2.13 2.03 -4.43
C ILE A 193 -2.02 0.55 -4.09
N LEU A 194 -2.66 -0.30 -4.91
CA LEU A 194 -2.68 -1.74 -4.75
C LEU A 194 -1.68 -2.37 -5.71
N VAL A 195 -0.80 -3.21 -5.20
CA VAL A 195 -0.01 -4.11 -6.04
C VAL A 195 -0.72 -5.45 -6.08
N THR A 196 -1.00 -5.96 -7.27
CA THR A 196 -1.73 -7.23 -7.40
C THR A 196 -1.42 -7.97 -8.70
N HIS A 197 -1.65 -9.29 -8.68
CA HIS A 197 -1.72 -10.12 -9.86
C HIS A 197 -3.17 -10.58 -10.16
N SER A 198 -4.13 -10.21 -9.31
CA SER A 198 -5.54 -10.55 -9.49
C SER A 198 -6.21 -9.65 -10.54
N PRO A 199 -6.74 -10.22 -11.63
CA PRO A 199 -7.49 -9.45 -12.63
C PRO A 199 -8.77 -8.82 -12.05
N ILE A 200 -9.36 -9.44 -11.02
CA ILE A 200 -10.58 -8.93 -10.37
C ILE A 200 -10.25 -7.63 -9.64
N VAL A 201 -9.19 -7.62 -8.82
CA VAL A 201 -8.74 -6.42 -8.11
C VAL A 201 -8.32 -5.32 -9.09
N ALA A 202 -7.61 -5.69 -10.16
CA ALA A 202 -7.19 -4.71 -11.17
C ALA A 202 -8.39 -4.05 -11.87
N LYS A 203 -9.46 -4.81 -12.16
CA LYS A 203 -10.69 -4.27 -12.79
C LYS A 203 -11.50 -3.35 -11.87
N SER A 204 -11.36 -3.48 -10.56
CA SER A 204 -12.07 -2.62 -9.60
C SER A 204 -11.31 -1.31 -9.30
N ALA A 205 -10.12 -1.12 -9.84
CA ALA A 205 -9.33 0.10 -9.68
C ALA A 205 -9.70 1.15 -10.74
N ASP A 206 -9.57 2.43 -10.40
CA ASP A 206 -9.82 3.55 -11.32
C ASP A 206 -8.75 3.65 -12.41
N VAL A 207 -7.50 3.29 -12.06
CA VAL A 207 -6.36 3.35 -12.98
C VAL A 207 -5.49 2.10 -12.81
N VAL A 208 -5.04 1.53 -13.92
CA VAL A 208 -4.14 0.37 -13.91
C VAL A 208 -2.80 0.75 -14.54
N TYR A 209 -1.72 0.52 -13.80
CA TYR A 209 -0.34 0.61 -14.28
C TYR A 209 0.26 -0.78 -14.44
N GLU A 210 0.90 -1.05 -15.56
CA GLU A 210 1.58 -2.33 -15.81
C GLU A 210 3.09 -2.18 -15.67
N LEU A 211 3.70 -2.96 -14.75
CA LEU A 211 5.15 -3.08 -14.64
C LEU A 211 5.67 -4.20 -15.54
N ILE A 212 6.64 -3.86 -16.37
CA ILE A 212 7.30 -4.80 -17.30
C ILE A 212 8.47 -5.48 -16.59
N ASP A 213 8.52 -6.81 -16.68
CA ASP A 213 9.66 -7.58 -16.19
C ASP A 213 10.90 -7.37 -17.10
N LEU A 214 11.87 -6.62 -16.60
CA LEU A 214 13.10 -6.26 -17.32
C LEU A 214 14.10 -7.43 -17.40
N SER A 215 13.97 -8.46 -16.55
CA SER A 215 14.90 -9.59 -16.51
C SER A 215 14.85 -10.44 -17.77
N LYS A 216 13.72 -10.41 -18.47
CA LYS A 216 13.47 -11.21 -19.70
C LYS A 216 13.66 -10.43 -21.00
N ASN A 217 13.90 -9.11 -20.95
CA ASN A 217 13.96 -8.23 -22.12
C ASN A 217 15.40 -7.79 -22.44
N LYS A 218 16.35 -8.71 -22.59
CA LYS A 218 17.69 -8.38 -23.10
C LYS A 218 17.72 -7.90 -24.56
N GLU A 219 16.62 -8.03 -25.31
CA GLU A 219 16.61 -7.75 -26.77
C GLU A 219 15.79 -6.53 -27.24
N LYS A 220 15.03 -5.85 -26.36
CA LYS A 220 14.24 -4.67 -26.77
C LYS A 220 14.62 -3.41 -26.02
N LYS A 221 15.85 -2.92 -26.27
CA LYS A 221 16.19 -1.51 -26.05
C LYS A 221 15.51 -0.65 -27.12
N LYS A 222 14.24 -0.29 -26.95
CA LYS A 222 13.62 0.93 -27.53
C LYS A 222 12.19 1.08 -27.00
N VAL A 223 11.98 2.22 -26.34
CA VAL A 223 10.68 2.87 -26.07
C VAL A 223 9.67 2.02 -25.32
N VAL A 224 9.74 2.05 -24.00
CA VAL A 224 8.61 1.69 -23.15
C VAL A 224 7.81 2.97 -22.89
N GLN A 225 6.84 3.26 -23.76
CA GLN A 225 5.75 4.14 -23.41
C GLN A 225 4.83 3.37 -22.44
N ASN A 226 4.69 3.88 -21.23
CA ASN A 226 3.75 3.36 -20.24
C ASN A 226 2.34 3.35 -20.84
N LYS A 227 1.76 2.16 -21.02
CA LYS A 227 0.36 2.05 -21.41
C LYS A 227 -0.50 2.36 -20.19
N VAL A 228 -1.04 3.55 -20.15
CA VAL A 228 -2.16 3.89 -19.28
C VAL A 228 -3.41 3.34 -19.97
N GLN A 229 -4.03 2.31 -19.44
CA GLN A 229 -5.37 1.92 -19.84
C GLN A 229 -6.34 2.49 -18.81
N ALA A 230 -7.07 3.57 -19.21
CA ALA A 230 -8.26 3.96 -18.49
C ALA A 230 -9.32 2.88 -18.76
N VAL A 231 -9.86 2.28 -17.70
CA VAL A 231 -11.02 1.41 -17.78
C VAL A 231 -12.23 2.31 -17.87
N VAL A 232 -12.85 2.35 -19.06
CA VAL A 232 -14.16 2.96 -19.33
C VAL A 232 -15.25 1.96 -18.99
#